data_a02a0ee976a5c40caadb165c9f42b29d
#
_entry.id   a02a0ee976a5c40caadb165c9f42b29d
#
_cell.length_a   1.000
_cell.length_b   1.000
_cell.length_c   1.000
_cell.angle_alpha   90.00
_cell.angle_beta   90.00
_cell.angle_gamma   90.00
#
_symmetry.space_group_name_H-M   'P 1'
#
loop_
_entity.id
_entity.type
_entity.pdbx_description
1 polymer ?
#
loop_
_entity_poly.entity_id
_entity_poly.type
_entity_poly.pdbx_seq_one_letter_code
_entity_poly.pdbx_strand_id
1 'polypeptide(L)'
;HSHFMQGKSYRDSKGNSIRLLDVGRGPNFYVHVGSLEMDHESYFSTVLPTILRKLVKLFEAIRFLHFHGYRHGDIRNDHVIIEDDTGNFVWIDLNYDFETPENPFSMDIFGMGNILLYAIGKGYHDMHGISRENSVYKDLKDRVVADDFSILNKWRLTNLRKLYPYVPTIMNDILLHFSRGSDIFYETAEEIIEEQPAAQPILFVVDNLPNPAEGQSPEPLTTYCPKPDLVSVLA
;
A
#
# COMPACT_ATOMS: atom_id res chain seq x y z
N HIS A 1 -9.95 16.62 0.46
CA HIS A 1 -10.34 15.29 -0.03
C HIS A 1 -10.48 14.35 1.17
N SER A 2 -11.52 13.52 1.21
CA SER A 2 -11.87 12.67 2.37
C SER A 2 -10.83 11.61 2.72
N HIS A 3 -9.98 11.23 1.78
CA HIS A 3 -8.89 10.26 1.98
C HIS A 3 -7.56 10.90 2.45
N PHE A 4 -7.59 12.15 2.90
CA PHE A 4 -6.48 12.76 3.62
C PHE A 4 -6.93 13.14 5.02
N MET A 5 -6.03 13.04 6.00
CA MET A 5 -6.27 13.56 7.35
C MET A 5 -6.72 15.01 7.27
N GLN A 6 -7.85 15.30 7.89
CA GLN A 6 -8.44 16.64 7.91
C GLN A 6 -7.93 17.44 9.11
N GLY A 7 -8.08 18.76 9.05
CA GLY A 7 -7.67 19.61 10.14
C GLY A 7 -7.85 21.10 9.83
N LYS A 8 -7.43 21.93 10.77
CA LYS A 8 -7.51 23.38 10.68
C LYS A 8 -6.15 24.00 10.96
N SER A 9 -5.84 25.05 10.23
CA SER A 9 -4.62 25.85 10.43
C SER A 9 -4.95 27.12 11.20
N TYR A 10 -4.12 27.45 12.17
CA TYR A 10 -4.19 28.65 12.98
C TYR A 10 -2.83 29.33 13.00
N ARG A 11 -2.83 30.60 13.48
CA ARG A 11 -1.60 31.29 13.87
C ARG A 11 -1.70 31.67 15.34
N ASP A 12 -0.60 31.48 16.08
CA ASP A 12 -0.52 31.95 17.46
C ASP A 12 -0.30 33.49 17.52
N SER A 13 -0.28 34.04 18.72
CA SER A 13 -0.04 35.48 18.93
C SER A 13 1.36 35.93 18.50
N LYS A 14 2.30 35.03 18.26
CA LYS A 14 3.66 35.28 17.77
C LYS A 14 3.81 35.07 16.27
N GLY A 15 2.70 34.69 15.58
CA GLY A 15 2.69 34.45 14.14
C GLY A 15 3.12 33.03 13.72
N ASN A 16 3.37 32.13 14.66
CA ASN A 16 3.72 30.75 14.35
C ASN A 16 2.51 29.99 13.80
N SER A 17 2.75 29.12 12.81
CA SER A 17 1.72 28.25 12.25
C SER A 17 1.42 27.07 13.19
N ILE A 18 0.16 26.87 13.50
CA ILE A 18 -0.36 25.74 14.30
C ILE A 18 -1.31 24.95 13.41
N ARG A 19 -1.14 23.64 13.37
CA ARG A 19 -2.10 22.72 12.75
C ARG A 19 -2.81 21.93 13.84
N LEU A 20 -4.13 21.97 13.82
CA LEU A 20 -4.99 21.11 14.63
C LEU A 20 -5.55 20.05 13.69
N LEU A 21 -5.07 18.80 13.83
CA LEU A 21 -5.48 17.69 12.99
C LEU A 21 -6.57 16.87 13.70
N ASP A 22 -7.50 16.34 12.90
CA ASP A 22 -8.45 15.36 13.39
C ASP A 22 -7.72 14.05 13.71
N VAL A 23 -8.17 13.35 14.74
CA VAL A 23 -7.56 12.09 15.15
C VAL A 23 -8.06 10.97 14.24
N GLY A 24 -7.20 10.43 13.40
CA GLY A 24 -7.46 9.17 12.71
C GLY A 24 -7.43 8.02 13.73
N ARG A 25 -8.59 7.40 14.01
CA ARG A 25 -8.68 6.23 14.89
C ARG A 25 -8.69 4.98 14.08
N GLY A 26 -7.83 4.03 14.42
CA GLY A 26 -7.73 2.73 13.80
C GLY A 26 -6.29 2.31 13.54
N PRO A 27 -6.06 1.05 13.13
CA PRO A 27 -4.73 0.56 12.81
C PRO A 27 -4.20 1.21 11.52
N ASN A 28 -2.90 1.31 11.39
CA ASN A 28 -2.33 1.61 10.09
C ASN A 28 -2.36 0.35 9.20
N PHE A 29 -2.24 0.56 7.88
CA PHE A 29 -2.35 -0.50 6.89
C PHE A 29 -1.30 -1.60 7.06
N TYR A 30 -0.07 -1.23 7.49
CA TYR A 30 0.99 -2.19 7.76
C TYR A 30 0.60 -3.16 8.88
N VAL A 31 0.10 -2.65 9.99
CA VAL A 31 -0.34 -3.47 11.13
C VAL A 31 -1.57 -4.29 10.75
N HIS A 32 -2.55 -3.68 10.07
CA HIS A 32 -3.79 -4.35 9.69
C HIS A 32 -3.53 -5.61 8.85
N VAL A 33 -2.80 -5.48 7.74
CA VAL A 33 -2.51 -6.63 6.87
C VAL A 33 -1.64 -7.66 7.57
N GLY A 34 -0.64 -7.20 8.36
CA GLY A 34 0.28 -8.07 9.08
C GLY A 34 -0.37 -8.88 10.20
N SER A 35 -1.46 -8.39 10.80
CA SER A 35 -2.19 -9.04 11.90
C SER A 35 -3.21 -10.09 11.43
N LEU A 36 -3.47 -10.23 10.12
CA LEU A 36 -4.42 -11.20 9.60
C LEU A 36 -3.86 -12.63 9.74
N GLU A 37 -4.42 -13.41 10.66
CA GLU A 37 -4.02 -14.80 10.93
C GLU A 37 -4.68 -15.77 9.92
N MET A 38 -4.19 -15.75 8.68
CA MET A 38 -4.64 -16.65 7.62
C MET A 38 -3.51 -16.89 6.61
N ASP A 39 -3.59 -17.99 5.87
CA ASP A 39 -2.66 -18.25 4.76
C ASP A 39 -2.87 -17.26 3.60
N HIS A 40 -1.88 -17.19 2.69
CA HIS A 40 -1.92 -16.22 1.61
C HIS A 40 -3.05 -16.50 0.60
N GLU A 41 -3.38 -17.76 0.31
CA GLU A 41 -4.41 -18.11 -0.68
C GLU A 41 -5.80 -17.71 -0.19
N SER A 42 -6.10 -18.00 1.09
CA SER A 42 -7.33 -17.56 1.75
C SER A 42 -7.43 -16.02 1.79
N TYR A 43 -6.36 -15.34 2.15
CA TYR A 43 -6.28 -13.88 2.13
C TYR A 43 -6.52 -13.32 0.72
N PHE A 44 -5.81 -13.88 -0.26
CA PHE A 44 -5.88 -13.45 -1.65
C PHE A 44 -7.29 -13.53 -2.22
N SER A 45 -8.02 -14.62 -1.91
CA SER A 45 -9.37 -14.86 -2.43
C SER A 45 -10.47 -14.10 -1.68
N THR A 46 -10.31 -13.86 -0.37
CA THR A 46 -11.41 -13.35 0.46
C THR A 46 -11.24 -11.91 0.94
N VAL A 47 -10.02 -11.48 1.24
CA VAL A 47 -9.74 -10.17 1.85
C VAL A 47 -9.18 -9.17 0.84
N LEU A 48 -8.19 -9.60 0.06
CA LEU A 48 -7.49 -8.74 -0.89
C LEU A 48 -8.40 -7.97 -1.85
N PRO A 49 -9.50 -8.56 -2.42
CA PRO A 49 -10.38 -7.82 -3.32
C PRO A 49 -10.98 -6.56 -2.67
N THR A 50 -11.35 -6.63 -1.41
CA THR A 50 -11.86 -5.48 -0.67
C THR A 50 -10.77 -4.44 -0.40
N ILE A 51 -9.57 -4.89 -0.05
CA ILE A 51 -8.41 -4.00 0.14
C ILE A 51 -8.10 -3.25 -1.15
N LEU A 52 -8.04 -3.94 -2.28
CA LEU A 52 -7.71 -3.32 -3.57
C LEU A 52 -8.73 -2.25 -3.96
N ARG A 53 -10.05 -2.49 -3.77
CA ARG A 53 -11.08 -1.47 -4.02
C ARG A 53 -10.88 -0.21 -3.18
N LYS A 54 -10.44 -0.36 -1.93
CA LYS A 54 -10.12 0.77 -1.05
C LYS A 54 -8.83 1.46 -1.44
N LEU A 55 -7.81 0.71 -1.88
CA LEU A 55 -6.55 1.27 -2.38
C LEU A 55 -6.77 2.10 -3.66
N VAL A 56 -7.65 1.68 -4.57
CA VAL A 56 -8.00 2.50 -5.75
C VAL A 56 -8.46 3.89 -5.32
N LYS A 57 -9.42 3.98 -4.39
CA LYS A 57 -9.93 5.27 -3.88
C LYS A 57 -8.85 6.08 -3.17
N LEU A 58 -7.97 5.41 -2.46
CA LEU A 58 -6.83 6.04 -1.80
C LEU A 58 -5.83 6.62 -2.83
N PHE A 59 -5.59 5.91 -3.92
CA PHE A 59 -4.70 6.34 -5.02
C PHE A 59 -5.33 7.46 -5.85
N GLU A 60 -6.65 7.47 -6.03
CA GLU A 60 -7.37 8.60 -6.61
C GLU A 60 -7.14 9.90 -5.82
N ALA A 61 -6.97 9.81 -4.50
CA ALA A 61 -6.60 10.97 -3.69
C ALA A 61 -5.17 11.47 -4.02
N ILE A 62 -4.21 10.58 -4.27
CA ILE A 62 -2.88 10.97 -4.74
C ILE A 62 -2.95 11.60 -6.13
N ARG A 63 -3.69 11.01 -7.06
CA ARG A 63 -3.94 11.60 -8.40
C ARG A 63 -4.50 13.03 -8.28
N PHE A 64 -5.49 13.23 -7.41
CA PHE A 64 -6.04 14.55 -7.12
C PHE A 64 -4.96 15.52 -6.61
N LEU A 65 -4.09 15.07 -5.72
CA LEU A 65 -3.00 15.88 -5.18
C LEU A 65 -2.02 16.29 -6.29
N HIS A 66 -1.58 15.32 -7.12
CA HIS A 66 -0.68 15.53 -8.24
C HIS A 66 -1.28 16.49 -9.29
N PHE A 67 -2.59 16.35 -9.60
CA PHE A 67 -3.30 17.25 -10.52
C PHE A 67 -3.22 18.71 -10.07
N HIS A 68 -3.16 18.97 -8.76
CA HIS A 68 -3.02 20.31 -8.21
C HIS A 68 -1.56 20.74 -8.00
N GLY A 69 -0.59 19.97 -8.50
CA GLY A 69 0.85 20.26 -8.39
C GLY A 69 1.45 19.98 -7.02
N TYR A 70 0.72 19.24 -6.17
CA TYR A 70 1.21 18.82 -4.85
C TYR A 70 1.56 17.34 -4.86
N ARG A 71 2.37 16.91 -3.90
CA ARG A 71 2.75 15.53 -3.67
C ARG A 71 2.54 15.16 -2.20
N HIS A 72 2.44 13.87 -1.92
CA HIS A 72 2.46 13.35 -0.56
C HIS A 72 3.89 13.38 0.00
N GLY A 73 4.86 12.91 -0.79
CA GLY A 73 6.30 12.94 -0.51
C GLY A 73 6.79 11.85 0.44
N ASP A 74 5.90 11.11 1.12
CA ASP A 74 6.26 10.01 2.00
C ASP A 74 5.19 8.91 2.03
N ILE A 75 4.90 8.33 0.85
CA ILE A 75 3.92 7.25 0.71
C ILE A 75 4.48 5.94 1.27
N ARG A 76 3.88 5.46 2.37
CA ARG A 76 4.26 4.24 3.09
C ARG A 76 3.04 3.54 3.67
N ASN A 77 3.17 2.24 3.94
CA ASN A 77 2.08 1.44 4.51
C ASN A 77 1.63 1.90 5.91
N ASP A 78 2.55 2.43 6.71
CA ASP A 78 2.28 2.97 8.04
C ASP A 78 1.71 4.40 8.02
N HIS A 79 1.74 5.07 6.86
CA HIS A 79 1.11 6.38 6.62
C HIS A 79 -0.31 6.26 6.02
N VAL A 80 -0.89 5.09 6.05
CA VAL A 80 -2.30 4.85 5.73
C VAL A 80 -3.00 4.36 6.98
N ILE A 81 -3.96 5.14 7.49
CA ILE A 81 -4.82 4.73 8.61
C ILE A 81 -6.11 4.13 8.06
N ILE A 82 -6.57 3.06 8.69
CA ILE A 82 -7.87 2.45 8.42
C ILE A 82 -8.81 2.94 9.52
N GLU A 83 -9.73 3.83 9.17
CA GLU A 83 -10.65 4.41 10.15
C GLU A 83 -11.59 3.35 10.74
N ASP A 84 -11.68 3.29 12.07
CA ASP A 84 -12.54 2.32 12.78
C ASP A 84 -14.01 2.50 12.43
N ASP A 85 -14.47 3.76 12.29
CA ASP A 85 -15.88 4.07 12.12
C ASP A 85 -16.38 3.81 10.68
N THR A 86 -15.54 4.07 9.69
CA THR A 86 -15.90 4.02 8.26
C THR A 86 -15.24 2.87 7.52
N GLY A 87 -14.14 2.36 8.06
CA GLY A 87 -13.24 1.44 7.37
C GLY A 87 -12.53 2.06 6.16
N ASN A 88 -12.60 3.37 5.99
CA ASN A 88 -11.91 4.07 4.90
C ASN A 88 -10.41 4.10 5.13
N PHE A 89 -9.66 4.13 4.03
CA PHE A 89 -8.22 4.35 4.07
C PHE A 89 -7.93 5.85 3.94
N VAL A 90 -7.10 6.36 4.84
CA VAL A 90 -6.79 7.80 4.94
C VAL A 90 -5.29 8.00 5.01
N TRP A 91 -4.77 8.89 4.16
CA TRP A 91 -3.38 9.33 4.18
C TRP A 91 -3.08 10.24 5.35
N ILE A 92 -1.93 10.01 5.99
CA ILE A 92 -1.36 10.86 7.04
C ILE A 92 0.08 11.24 6.68
N ASP A 93 0.64 12.19 7.41
CA ASP A 93 2.07 12.56 7.37
C ASP A 93 2.61 12.94 5.98
N LEU A 94 1.91 13.90 5.33
CA LEU A 94 2.38 14.48 4.09
C LEU A 94 3.70 15.24 4.31
N ASN A 95 4.73 14.91 3.51
CA ASN A 95 6.05 15.53 3.56
C ASN A 95 6.35 16.23 2.24
N TYR A 96 6.25 17.55 2.20
CA TYR A 96 6.40 18.36 0.98
C TYR A 96 7.86 18.70 0.62
N ASP A 97 8.81 18.40 1.50
CA ASP A 97 10.19 18.89 1.36
C ASP A 97 11.06 18.07 0.41
N PHE A 98 10.56 16.93 -0.10
CA PHE A 98 11.31 16.09 -1.00
C PHE A 98 11.10 16.51 -2.47
N GLU A 99 12.16 16.89 -3.17
CA GLU A 99 12.15 17.24 -4.59
C GLU A 99 13.05 16.32 -5.41
N THR A 100 12.49 15.76 -6.50
CA THR A 100 13.27 15.15 -7.57
C THR A 100 13.17 16.03 -8.82
N PRO A 101 14.32 16.36 -9.47
CA PRO A 101 14.31 17.30 -10.61
C PRO A 101 13.57 16.79 -11.85
N GLU A 102 13.55 15.46 -12.07
CA GLU A 102 13.08 14.84 -13.31
C GLU A 102 11.58 14.58 -13.31
N ASN A 103 11.08 13.95 -12.25
CA ASN A 103 9.65 13.77 -12.03
C ASN A 103 9.32 14.01 -10.55
N PRO A 104 8.68 15.14 -10.20
CA PRO A 104 8.40 15.49 -8.81
C PRO A 104 7.47 14.50 -8.10
N PHE A 105 6.77 13.63 -8.84
CA PHE A 105 5.82 12.66 -8.33
C PHE A 105 6.39 11.24 -8.23
N SER A 106 7.59 10.99 -8.74
CA SER A 106 8.16 9.64 -8.85
C SER A 106 8.18 8.89 -7.51
N MET A 107 8.51 9.55 -6.41
CA MET A 107 8.54 8.91 -5.09
C MET A 107 7.15 8.48 -4.62
N ASP A 108 6.12 9.26 -4.92
CA ASP A 108 4.73 8.88 -4.63
C ASP A 108 4.33 7.66 -5.47
N ILE A 109 4.69 7.64 -6.76
CA ILE A 109 4.42 6.54 -7.68
C ILE A 109 5.06 5.24 -7.18
N PHE A 110 6.35 5.28 -6.82
CA PHE A 110 7.04 4.11 -6.25
C PHE A 110 6.48 3.71 -4.88
N GLY A 111 6.06 4.68 -4.07
CA GLY A 111 5.37 4.43 -2.81
C GLY A 111 4.06 3.68 -3.00
N MET A 112 3.24 4.08 -3.98
CA MET A 112 2.00 3.38 -4.37
C MET A 112 2.29 1.94 -4.81
N GLY A 113 3.32 1.72 -5.63
CA GLY A 113 3.77 0.39 -6.02
C GLY A 113 4.19 -0.47 -4.83
N ASN A 114 4.88 0.09 -3.84
CA ASN A 114 5.23 -0.62 -2.61
C ASN A 114 4.00 -0.99 -1.76
N ILE A 115 2.98 -0.15 -1.72
CA ILE A 115 1.71 -0.46 -1.04
C ILE A 115 0.99 -1.62 -1.74
N LEU A 116 0.92 -1.59 -3.08
CA LEU A 116 0.35 -2.69 -3.86
C LEU A 116 1.10 -4.00 -3.63
N LEU A 117 2.43 -3.95 -3.68
CA LEU A 117 3.27 -5.13 -3.44
C LEU A 117 3.00 -5.71 -2.05
N TYR A 118 2.89 -4.86 -1.03
CA TYR A 118 2.59 -5.26 0.34
C TYR A 118 1.19 -5.87 0.46
N ALA A 119 0.20 -5.25 -0.17
CA ALA A 119 -1.17 -5.73 -0.17
C ALA A 119 -1.30 -7.08 -0.87
N ILE A 120 -0.79 -7.19 -2.11
CA ILE A 120 -0.91 -8.42 -2.91
C ILE A 120 -0.12 -9.56 -2.27
N GLY A 121 1.07 -9.27 -1.72
CA GLY A 121 1.93 -10.26 -1.08
C GLY A 121 1.53 -10.64 0.35
N LYS A 122 0.51 -9.97 0.96
CA LYS A 122 0.23 -10.08 2.40
C LYS A 122 1.46 -9.79 3.26
N GLY A 123 2.29 -8.86 2.79
CA GLY A 123 3.58 -8.53 3.40
C GLY A 123 4.69 -8.41 2.37
N TYR A 124 5.87 -7.98 2.82
CA TYR A 124 7.06 -8.00 1.99
C TYR A 124 7.80 -9.33 2.08
N HIS A 125 8.23 -9.83 0.95
CA HIS A 125 9.06 -11.03 0.85
C HIS A 125 10.47 -10.62 0.41
N ASP A 126 11.45 -10.90 1.24
CA ASP A 126 12.85 -10.63 0.94
C ASP A 126 13.69 -11.92 0.87
N MET A 127 14.87 -11.82 0.24
CA MET A 127 15.77 -12.96 0.09
C MET A 127 16.23 -13.55 1.41
N HIS A 128 16.31 -12.78 2.49
CA HIS A 128 16.69 -13.30 3.79
C HIS A 128 15.60 -14.20 4.38
N GLY A 129 14.32 -13.78 4.25
CA GLY A 129 13.18 -14.59 4.66
C GLY A 129 13.03 -15.86 3.82
N ILE A 130 13.19 -15.73 2.49
CA ILE A 130 13.07 -16.84 1.54
C ILE A 130 14.19 -17.88 1.75
N SER A 131 15.42 -17.43 2.04
CA SER A 131 16.61 -18.30 2.17
C SER A 131 16.78 -18.94 3.53
N ARG A 132 15.89 -18.73 4.51
CA ARG A 132 15.97 -19.40 5.81
C ARG A 132 15.82 -20.90 5.64
N GLU A 133 16.59 -21.71 6.41
CA GLU A 133 16.58 -23.17 6.32
C GLU A 133 15.19 -23.79 6.49
N ASN A 134 14.36 -23.19 7.34
CA ASN A 134 12.99 -23.63 7.60
C ASN A 134 11.93 -22.93 6.70
N SER A 135 12.37 -22.18 5.70
CA SER A 135 11.44 -21.54 4.76
C SER A 135 10.84 -22.58 3.82
N VAL A 136 9.53 -22.55 3.66
CA VAL A 136 8.83 -23.34 2.63
C VAL A 136 9.23 -22.93 1.21
N TYR A 137 9.89 -21.79 1.07
CA TYR A 137 10.33 -21.21 -0.20
C TYR A 137 11.85 -21.32 -0.45
N LYS A 138 12.57 -22.15 0.32
CA LYS A 138 14.05 -22.27 0.21
C LYS A 138 14.54 -22.56 -1.21
N ASP A 139 13.77 -23.33 -1.98
CA ASP A 139 14.11 -23.69 -3.37
C ASP A 139 13.88 -22.54 -4.36
N LEU A 140 13.25 -21.45 -3.89
CA LEU A 140 12.98 -20.27 -4.72
C LEU A 140 14.25 -19.51 -5.08
N LYS A 141 15.28 -19.54 -4.21
CA LYS A 141 16.56 -18.85 -4.43
C LYS A 141 17.22 -19.19 -5.77
N ASP A 142 17.01 -20.42 -6.26
CA ASP A 142 17.59 -20.90 -7.50
C ASP A 142 16.74 -20.55 -8.74
N ARG A 143 15.52 -20.02 -8.52
CA ARG A 143 14.55 -19.66 -9.57
C ARG A 143 14.35 -18.17 -9.73
N VAL A 144 14.84 -17.34 -8.79
CA VAL A 144 14.76 -15.90 -8.88
C VAL A 144 16.01 -15.31 -9.49
N VAL A 145 15.84 -14.25 -10.26
CA VAL A 145 16.92 -13.49 -10.89
C VAL A 145 16.88 -12.03 -10.41
N ALA A 146 17.91 -11.26 -10.72
CA ALA A 146 18.00 -9.87 -10.29
C ALA A 146 16.78 -9.02 -10.69
N ASP A 147 16.21 -9.33 -11.85
CA ASP A 147 15.06 -8.61 -12.43
C ASP A 147 13.74 -8.84 -11.69
N ASP A 148 13.66 -9.91 -10.89
CA ASP A 148 12.49 -10.23 -10.06
C ASP A 148 12.38 -9.32 -8.82
N PHE A 149 13.39 -8.47 -8.55
CA PHE A 149 13.47 -7.67 -7.33
C PHE A 149 13.17 -6.19 -7.58
N SER A 150 12.68 -5.53 -6.53
CA SER A 150 12.36 -4.11 -6.55
C SER A 150 13.56 -3.24 -6.92
N ILE A 151 13.31 -2.21 -7.72
CA ILE A 151 14.32 -1.22 -8.09
C ILE A 151 14.80 -0.42 -6.87
N LEU A 152 13.92 -0.11 -5.92
CA LEU A 152 14.25 0.65 -4.72
C LEU A 152 14.86 -0.21 -3.61
N ASN A 153 14.48 -1.48 -3.53
CA ASN A 153 14.97 -2.42 -2.52
C ASN A 153 15.41 -3.72 -3.16
N LYS A 154 16.70 -3.83 -3.43
CA LYS A 154 17.33 -4.93 -4.15
C LYS A 154 17.11 -6.34 -3.57
N TRP A 155 16.62 -6.44 -2.35
CA TRP A 155 16.36 -7.70 -1.67
C TRP A 155 14.87 -8.06 -1.63
N ARG A 156 13.98 -7.11 -1.98
CA ARG A 156 12.54 -7.27 -1.92
C ARG A 156 12.02 -7.87 -3.22
N LEU A 157 11.43 -9.05 -3.14
CA LEU A 157 10.85 -9.74 -4.29
C LEU A 157 9.61 -8.97 -4.77
N THR A 158 9.59 -8.63 -6.05
CA THR A 158 8.48 -7.94 -6.72
C THR A 158 7.67 -8.91 -7.59
N ASN A 159 8.34 -9.90 -8.21
CA ASN A 159 7.68 -10.95 -8.97
C ASN A 159 7.01 -11.97 -8.04
N LEU A 160 5.80 -11.65 -7.59
CA LEU A 160 5.07 -12.50 -6.63
C LEU A 160 4.64 -13.85 -7.20
N ARG A 161 4.54 -14.00 -8.52
CA ARG A 161 4.23 -15.31 -9.13
C ARG A 161 5.31 -16.36 -8.91
N LYS A 162 6.53 -15.94 -8.58
CA LYS A 162 7.60 -16.88 -8.16
C LYS A 162 7.25 -17.58 -6.84
N LEU A 163 6.55 -16.87 -5.92
CA LEU A 163 6.05 -17.41 -4.63
C LEU A 163 4.65 -18.01 -4.78
N TYR A 164 3.76 -17.29 -5.42
CA TYR A 164 2.34 -17.55 -5.53
C TYR A 164 1.92 -17.66 -7.00
N PRO A 165 2.07 -18.85 -7.62
CA PRO A 165 1.80 -19.02 -9.06
C PRO A 165 0.36 -18.70 -9.48
N TYR A 166 -0.58 -18.71 -8.52
CA TYR A 166 -1.99 -18.38 -8.72
C TYR A 166 -2.28 -16.88 -8.79
N VAL A 167 -1.32 -16.01 -8.43
CA VAL A 167 -1.47 -14.56 -8.66
C VAL A 167 -1.63 -14.34 -10.16
N PRO A 168 -2.71 -13.66 -10.62
CA PRO A 168 -2.93 -13.39 -12.03
C PRO A 168 -1.73 -12.67 -12.67
N THR A 169 -1.42 -13.06 -13.90
CA THR A 169 -0.31 -12.46 -14.67
C THR A 169 -0.43 -10.94 -14.70
N ILE A 170 -1.62 -10.44 -15.05
CA ILE A 170 -1.94 -9.01 -15.10
C ILE A 170 -1.61 -8.26 -13.79
N MET A 171 -1.95 -8.85 -12.64
CA MET A 171 -1.65 -8.26 -11.34
C MET A 171 -0.16 -8.24 -11.04
N ASN A 172 0.54 -9.32 -11.42
CA ASN A 172 1.97 -9.41 -11.28
C ASN A 172 2.71 -8.46 -12.22
N ASP A 173 2.19 -8.25 -13.43
CA ASP A 173 2.79 -7.34 -14.42
C ASP A 173 2.74 -5.89 -13.93
N ILE A 174 1.66 -5.46 -13.27
CA ILE A 174 1.62 -4.16 -12.59
C ILE A 174 2.78 -4.03 -11.58
N LEU A 175 3.05 -5.07 -10.79
CA LEU A 175 4.14 -5.05 -9.83
C LEU A 175 5.51 -5.03 -10.52
N LEU A 176 5.66 -5.70 -11.65
CA LEU A 176 6.91 -5.75 -12.40
C LEU A 176 7.33 -4.39 -12.96
N HIS A 177 6.41 -3.44 -13.17
CA HIS A 177 6.78 -2.05 -13.48
C HIS A 177 7.61 -1.37 -12.38
N PHE A 178 7.65 -1.92 -11.17
CA PHE A 178 8.49 -1.45 -10.06
C PHE A 178 9.72 -2.33 -9.81
N SER A 179 9.98 -3.29 -10.71
CA SER A 179 11.11 -4.21 -10.63
C SER A 179 12.34 -3.67 -11.35
N ARG A 180 13.49 -4.28 -11.10
CA ARG A 180 14.77 -3.98 -11.77
C ARG A 180 14.79 -4.42 -13.23
N GLY A 181 13.95 -5.40 -13.58
CA GLY A 181 13.79 -5.89 -14.94
C GLY A 181 12.83 -5.10 -15.80
N SER A 182 12.26 -4.01 -15.27
CA SER A 182 11.35 -3.16 -16.03
C SER A 182 12.09 -2.24 -16.98
N ASP A 183 11.68 -2.23 -18.23
CA ASP A 183 12.09 -1.22 -19.22
C ASP A 183 11.20 0.04 -19.18
N ILE A 184 10.02 -0.08 -18.55
CA ILE A 184 9.01 0.99 -18.50
C ILE A 184 8.49 1.09 -17.07
N PHE A 185 8.57 2.30 -16.51
CA PHE A 185 8.05 2.64 -15.20
C PHE A 185 6.81 3.51 -15.34
N TYR A 186 5.89 3.43 -14.37
CA TYR A 186 4.80 4.39 -14.29
C TYR A 186 5.33 5.79 -13.98
N GLU A 187 4.81 6.77 -14.68
CA GLU A 187 5.17 8.18 -14.50
C GLU A 187 4.10 8.95 -13.72
N THR A 188 2.87 8.45 -13.71
CA THR A 188 1.72 9.11 -13.08
C THR A 188 0.91 8.15 -12.22
N ALA A 189 0.17 8.70 -11.26
CA ALA A 189 -0.80 7.94 -10.47
C ALA A 189 -1.95 7.41 -11.33
N GLU A 190 -2.30 8.13 -12.40
CA GLU A 190 -3.34 7.75 -13.36
C GLU A 190 -3.00 6.46 -14.09
N GLU A 191 -1.74 6.28 -14.51
CA GLU A 191 -1.28 5.05 -15.16
C GLU A 191 -1.42 3.81 -14.27
N ILE A 192 -1.25 3.96 -12.96
CA ILE A 192 -1.47 2.86 -12.00
C ILE A 192 -2.96 2.55 -11.84
N ILE A 193 -3.82 3.59 -11.86
CA ILE A 193 -5.25 3.47 -11.59
C ILE A 193 -6.02 3.10 -12.87
N GLU A 194 -5.72 3.78 -13.99
CA GLU A 194 -6.45 3.76 -15.24
C GLU A 194 -5.58 3.23 -16.39
N GLU A 195 -6.21 2.71 -17.41
CA GLU A 195 -5.57 2.03 -18.52
C GLU A 195 -4.88 2.98 -19.53
N GLN A 196 -3.57 2.77 -19.70
CA GLN A 196 -2.91 3.09 -20.97
C GLN A 196 -2.75 1.78 -21.77
N PRO A 197 -2.72 1.82 -23.13
CA PRO A 197 -2.77 0.61 -23.98
C PRO A 197 -1.68 -0.43 -23.75
N ALA A 198 -0.66 -0.15 -22.95
CA ALA A 198 0.48 -1.02 -22.65
C ALA A 198 0.52 -1.51 -21.21
N ALA A 199 -0.29 -0.97 -20.29
CA ALA A 199 -0.34 -1.37 -18.89
C ALA A 199 -1.78 -1.68 -18.48
N GLN A 200 -2.01 -2.81 -17.84
CA GLN A 200 -3.35 -3.21 -17.43
C GLN A 200 -3.62 -2.70 -16.02
N PRO A 201 -4.65 -1.88 -15.80
CA PRO A 201 -4.82 -1.13 -14.58
C PRO A 201 -5.33 -1.97 -13.41
N ILE A 202 -5.05 -1.50 -12.19
CA ILE A 202 -5.58 -2.09 -10.96
C ILE A 202 -7.12 -2.13 -10.98
N LEU A 203 -7.81 -1.16 -11.60
CA LEU A 203 -9.26 -1.16 -11.76
C LEU A 203 -9.76 -2.38 -12.53
N PHE A 204 -9.13 -2.72 -13.66
CA PHE A 204 -9.48 -3.92 -14.42
C PHE A 204 -9.31 -5.19 -13.59
N VAL A 205 -8.21 -5.27 -12.80
CA VAL A 205 -7.98 -6.40 -11.90
C VAL A 205 -9.07 -6.47 -10.85
N VAL A 206 -9.40 -5.33 -10.21
CA VAL A 206 -10.43 -5.25 -9.16
C VAL A 206 -11.81 -5.64 -9.68
N ASP A 207 -12.18 -5.20 -10.88
CA ASP A 207 -13.48 -5.49 -11.48
C ASP A 207 -13.63 -6.97 -11.91
N ASN A 208 -12.50 -7.66 -12.19
CA ASN A 208 -12.49 -9.06 -12.56
C ASN A 208 -12.17 -10.02 -11.41
N LEU A 209 -11.91 -9.51 -10.19
CA LEU A 209 -11.79 -10.36 -9.02
C LEU A 209 -13.16 -10.87 -8.58
N PRO A 210 -13.24 -12.12 -8.09
CA PRO A 210 -14.49 -12.66 -7.54
C PRO A 210 -15.02 -11.71 -6.46
N ASN A 211 -16.28 -11.32 -6.60
CA ASN A 211 -16.93 -10.51 -5.56
C ASN A 211 -17.12 -11.41 -4.33
N PRO A 212 -16.54 -11.11 -3.16
CA PRO A 212 -16.81 -11.89 -1.97
C PRO A 212 -18.28 -11.69 -1.61
N ALA A 213 -19.09 -12.67 -2.01
CA ALA A 213 -20.46 -12.93 -1.61
C ALA A 213 -21.42 -11.71 -1.54
N GLU A 214 -22.29 -11.61 -2.50
CA GLU A 214 -23.70 -11.33 -2.20
C GLU A 214 -24.17 -12.37 -1.17
N GLY A 215 -24.09 -12.08 0.12
CA GLY A 215 -24.65 -12.94 1.14
C GLY A 215 -24.05 -12.96 2.53
N GLN A 216 -22.91 -12.33 2.78
CA GLN A 216 -22.40 -12.15 4.14
C GLN A 216 -22.06 -10.69 4.37
N SER A 217 -22.88 -10.00 5.18
CA SER A 217 -22.46 -8.74 5.79
C SER A 217 -21.14 -9.02 6.51
N PRO A 218 -20.07 -8.24 6.25
CA PRO A 218 -18.88 -8.38 7.06
C PRO A 218 -19.29 -8.08 8.49
N GLU A 219 -19.06 -9.03 9.39
CA GLU A 219 -19.09 -8.72 10.81
C GLU A 219 -18.14 -7.53 11.03
N PRO A 220 -18.52 -6.54 11.83
CA PRO A 220 -17.61 -5.44 12.17
C PRO A 220 -16.35 -6.09 12.74
N LEU A 221 -15.20 -5.79 12.12
CA LEU A 221 -13.90 -6.25 12.56
C LEU A 221 -13.63 -5.70 13.96
N THR A 222 -14.12 -6.39 14.98
CA THR A 222 -13.76 -6.13 16.37
C THR A 222 -12.35 -6.63 16.58
N THR A 223 -11.40 -5.80 16.21
CA THR A 223 -9.99 -6.00 16.55
C THR A 223 -9.85 -5.78 18.05
N TYR A 224 -9.60 -6.86 18.76
CA TYR A 224 -9.13 -6.81 20.15
C TYR A 224 -7.75 -6.15 20.15
N CYS A 225 -7.73 -4.85 20.39
CA CYS A 225 -6.51 -4.10 20.67
C CYS A 225 -6.31 -4.16 22.20
N PRO A 226 -5.29 -4.84 22.72
CA PRO A 226 -4.97 -4.74 24.14
C PRO A 226 -4.61 -3.28 24.42
N LYS A 227 -5.35 -2.64 25.32
CA LYS A 227 -5.03 -1.27 25.78
C LYS A 227 -3.61 -1.30 26.35
N PRO A 228 -2.69 -0.43 25.90
CA PRO A 228 -1.46 -0.22 26.63
C PRO A 228 -1.81 0.39 27.99
N ASP A 229 -1.35 -0.22 29.06
CA ASP A 229 -1.45 0.33 30.41
C ASP A 229 -0.73 1.67 30.48
N LEU A 230 -1.48 2.73 30.63
CA LEU A 230 -1.05 4.13 30.74
C LEU A 230 -0.52 4.45 32.18
N VAL A 231 0.31 3.60 32.78
CA VAL A 231 0.78 3.82 34.15
C VAL A 231 2.31 3.73 34.29
N SER A 232 3.11 4.01 33.29
CA SER A 232 4.58 4.02 33.50
C SER A 232 5.39 5.05 32.70
N VAL A 233 4.87 6.25 32.49
CA VAL A 233 5.68 7.37 31.92
C VAL A 233 5.48 8.67 32.68
N LEU A 234 5.48 8.61 34.01
CA LEU A 234 5.73 9.76 34.90
C LEU A 234 6.42 9.26 36.18
N ALA A 235 7.73 8.97 36.06
CA ALA A 235 8.67 8.99 37.15
C ALA A 235 10.06 9.34 36.61
#